data_725e6c1852a952e60e16e948d4e8df1b
#
_entry.id   725e6c1852a952e60e16e948d4e8df1b
#
_cell.length_a   1.000
_cell.length_b   1.000
_cell.length_c   1.000
_cell.angle_alpha   90.00
_cell.angle_beta   90.00
_cell.angle_gamma   90.00
#
_symmetry.space_group_name_H-M   'P 1'
#
loop_
_entity.id
_entity.type
_entity.pdbx_description
1 polymer ?
#
loop_
_entity_poly.entity_id
_entity_poly.type
_entity_poly.pdbx_seq_one_letter_code
_entity_poly.pdbx_strand_id
1 'polypeptide(L)' 'MANMIVREELKSRGVRHWELAHALGVSEQTLVRWLRFELSEDKQMDMLEKIEEIIKNREE' A
#
# COMPACT_ATOMS: atom_id res chain seq x y z
N MET A 1 -0.51 -2.85 15.98
CA MET A 1 0.46 -2.85 14.88
C MET A 1 0.33 -1.60 14.04
N ALA A 2 1.45 -1.07 13.59
CA ALA A 2 1.44 0.12 12.76
C ALA A 2 0.78 -0.14 11.41
N ASN A 3 0.00 0.84 10.96
CA ASN A 3 -0.60 0.82 9.62
C ASN A 3 -1.53 -0.36 9.35
N MET A 4 -2.27 -0.76 10.36
CA MET A 4 -3.18 -1.89 10.26
C MET A 4 -4.18 -1.76 9.12
N ILE A 5 -4.72 -0.58 8.92
CA ILE A 5 -5.71 -0.34 7.86
C ILE A 5 -5.11 -0.63 6.49
N VAL A 6 -3.89 -0.13 6.25
CA VAL A 6 -3.19 -0.36 4.98
C VAL A 6 -2.89 -1.84 4.80
N ARG A 7 -2.38 -2.49 5.85
CA ARG A 7 -2.04 -3.90 5.80
C ARG A 7 -3.26 -4.77 5.53
N GLU A 8 -4.37 -4.46 6.17
CA GLU A 8 -5.62 -5.18 5.97
C GLU A 8 -6.16 -5.01 4.55
N GLU A 9 -6.07 -3.80 4.00
CA GLU A 9 -6.49 -3.56 2.62
C GLU A 9 -5.64 -4.35 1.63
N LEU A 10 -4.32 -4.37 1.83
CA LEU A 10 -3.44 -5.15 0.97
C LEU A 10 -3.84 -6.62 0.96
N LYS A 11 -4.09 -7.16 2.14
CA LYS A 11 -4.47 -8.56 2.29
C LYS A 11 -5.86 -8.83 1.71
N SER A 12 -6.81 -7.97 2.04
CA SER A 12 -8.20 -8.10 1.63
C SER A 12 -8.36 -8.00 0.11
N ARG A 13 -7.60 -7.11 -0.51
CA ARG A 13 -7.67 -6.89 -1.96
C ARG A 13 -6.70 -7.78 -2.74
N GLY A 14 -5.85 -8.53 -2.05
CA GLY A 14 -4.89 -9.39 -2.72
C GLY A 14 -3.78 -8.61 -3.42
N VAL A 15 -3.43 -7.44 -2.91
CA VAL A 15 -2.35 -6.63 -3.45
C VAL A 15 -1.07 -6.97 -2.69
N ARG A 16 -0.01 -7.22 -3.42
CA ARG A 16 1.27 -7.56 -2.81
C ARG A 16 2.08 -6.29 -2.55
N HIS A 17 3.02 -6.38 -1.61
CA HIS A 17 3.85 -5.24 -1.26
C HIS A 17 4.60 -4.68 -2.46
N TRP A 18 5.12 -5.55 -3.34
CA TRP A 18 5.88 -5.07 -4.49
C TRP A 18 4.99 -4.31 -5.48
N GLU A 19 3.71 -4.69 -5.57
CA GLU A 19 2.78 -3.98 -6.44
C GLU A 19 2.52 -2.57 -5.93
N LEU A 20 2.31 -2.43 -4.63
CA LEU A 20 2.11 -1.11 -4.03
C LEU A 20 3.38 -0.27 -4.13
N ALA A 21 4.54 -0.88 -3.87
CA ALA A 21 5.81 -0.18 -3.98
C ALA A 21 6.02 0.35 -5.40
N HIS A 22 5.72 -0.48 -6.39
CA HIS A 22 5.83 -0.07 -7.79
C HIS A 22 4.92 1.12 -8.09
N ALA A 23 3.69 1.08 -7.63
CA ALA A 23 2.74 2.16 -7.83
C ALA A 23 3.19 3.46 -7.17
N LEU A 24 3.88 3.35 -6.04
CA LEU A 24 4.41 4.50 -5.32
C LEU A 24 5.76 4.98 -5.87
N GLY A 25 6.37 4.21 -6.75
CA GLY A 25 7.66 4.56 -7.32
C GLY A 25 8.85 4.33 -6.39
N VAL A 26 8.71 3.37 -5.47
CA VAL A 26 9.78 3.05 -4.51
C VAL A 26 10.06 1.55 -4.54
N SER A 27 11.16 1.14 -3.89
CA SER A 27 11.49 -0.28 -3.79
C SER A 27 10.60 -0.95 -2.73
N GLU A 28 10.45 -2.27 -2.86
CA GLU A 28 9.70 -3.04 -1.88
C GLU A 28 10.29 -2.89 -0.47
N GLN A 29 11.61 -2.87 -0.38
CA GLN A 29 12.29 -2.69 0.90
C GLN A 29 11.94 -1.35 1.54
N THR A 30 11.89 -0.30 0.73
CA THR A 30 11.51 1.03 1.21
C THR A 30 10.08 1.02 1.74
N LEU A 31 9.17 0.38 1.01
CA LEU A 31 7.78 0.29 1.43
C LEU A 31 7.65 -0.48 2.75
N VAL A 32 8.34 -1.62 2.87
CA VAL A 32 8.30 -2.41 4.09
C VAL A 32 8.83 -1.61 5.27
N ARG A 33 9.88 -0.82 5.06
CA ARG A 33 10.42 0.04 6.09
C ARG A 33 9.39 1.07 6.54
N TRP A 34 8.71 1.69 5.58
CA TRP A 34 7.67 2.66 5.90
C TRP A 34 6.55 2.04 6.72
N LEU A 35 6.16 0.81 6.40
CA LEU A 35 5.08 0.12 7.10
C LEU A 35 5.43 -0.30 8.52
N ARG A 36 6.69 -0.28 8.88
CA ARG A 36 7.12 -0.60 10.25
C ARG A 36 6.81 0.53 11.22
N PHE A 37 6.69 1.75 10.72
CA PHE A 37 6.40 2.91 11.54
C PHE A 37 5.00 3.40 11.21
N GLU A 38 4.32 3.94 12.22
CA GLU A 38 2.98 4.47 11.99
C GLU A 38 3.05 5.67 11.07
N LEU A 39 2.34 5.59 9.95
CA LEU A 39 2.31 6.66 8.97
C LEU A 39 1.21 7.67 9.34
N SER A 40 1.40 8.90 8.87
CA SER A 40 0.38 9.93 9.04
C SER A 40 -0.89 9.51 8.26
N GLU A 41 -2.01 10.10 8.61
CA GLU A 41 -3.26 9.82 7.92
C GLU A 41 -3.17 10.12 6.43
N ASP A 42 -2.50 11.20 6.07
CA ASP A 42 -2.32 11.58 4.66
C ASP A 42 -1.57 10.49 3.90
N LYS A 43 -0.51 9.97 4.50
CA LYS A 43 0.28 8.90 3.87
C LYS A 43 -0.54 7.63 3.75
N GLN A 44 -1.30 7.29 4.77
CA GLN A 44 -2.15 6.10 4.74
C GLN A 44 -3.21 6.23 3.65
N MET A 45 -3.81 7.40 3.51
CA MET A 45 -4.80 7.64 2.47
C MET A 45 -4.19 7.52 1.08
N ASP A 46 -2.99 8.06 0.89
CA ASP A 46 -2.28 7.92 -0.38
C ASP A 46 -2.07 6.46 -0.74
N MET A 47 -1.68 5.66 0.23
CA MET A 47 -1.48 4.23 0.00
C MET A 47 -2.78 3.53 -0.35
N LEU A 48 -3.86 3.87 0.33
CA LEU A 48 -5.18 3.29 0.03
C LEU A 48 -5.64 3.65 -1.37
N GLU A 49 -5.40 4.89 -1.79
CA GLU A 49 -5.72 5.31 -3.15
C GLU A 49 -4.92 4.52 -4.19
N LYS A 50 -3.64 4.29 -3.92
CA LYS A 50 -2.80 3.52 -4.83
C LYS A 50 -3.26 2.07 -4.92
N ILE A 51 -3.70 1.50 -3.81
CA ILE A 51 -4.26 0.15 -3.81
C ILE A 51 -5.49 0.10 -4.71
N GLU A 52 -6.36 1.08 -4.60
CA GLU A 52 -7.55 1.15 -5.45
C GLU A 52 -7.20 1.28 -6.93
N GLU A 53 -6.20 2.09 -7.26
CA GLU A 53 -5.73 2.23 -8.63
C GLU A 53 -5.22 0.90 -9.19
N ILE A 54 -4.49 0.15 -8.37
CA ILE A 54 -3.97 -1.15 -8.79
C ILE A 54 -5.13 -2.10 -9.10
N ILE A 55 -6.13 -2.15 -8.23
CA ILE A 55 -7.30 -2.99 -8.42
C ILE A 55 -8.06 -2.59 -9.68
N LYS A 56 -8.24 -1.31 -9.87
CA LYS A 56 -8.95 -0.79 -11.03
C LYS A 56 -8.24 -1.16 -12.33
N ASN A 57 -6.92 -1.07 -12.34
CA ASN A 57 -6.14 -1.45 -13.52
C ASN A 57 -6.22 -2.93 -13.82
N ARG A 58 -6.35 -3.76 -12.79
CA ARG A 58 -6.51 -5.21 -12.97
C ARG A 58 -7.82 -5.56 -13.64
N GLU A 59 -8.86 -4.77 -13.40
CA GLU A 59 -10.18 -5.03 -13.95
C GLU A 59 -10.29 -4.64 -15.42
N GLU A 60 -9.35 -3.86 -15.90
CA GLU A 60 -9.29 -3.49 -17.31
C GLU A 60 -8.49 -4.52 -18.10
#